data_db0fc41b0e0805eb6afde20c32e37420
#
_entry.id   db0fc41b0e0805eb6afde20c32e37420
#
_cell.length_a   1.000
_cell.length_b   1.000
_cell.length_c   1.000
_cell.angle_alpha   90.00
_cell.angle_beta   90.00
_cell.angle_gamma   90.00
#
_symmetry.space_group_name_H-M   'P 1'
#
loop_
_entity.id
_entity.type
_entity.pdbx_description
1 polymer ?
#
loop_
_entity_poly.entity_id
_entity_poly.type
_entity_poly.pdbx_seq_one_letter_code
_entity_poly.pdbx_strand_id
1 'polypeptide(L)'
;MNYLALGDSYTIGESVPLHDSFPYQVVQLLRKKGYEFSPPEIIAKTGWTTDELLSHLSAIKLLPSYQFVSLLIGVNNQYRKKPLDEYRQQFETLLKKSIRLAANQSSKVIVVSIPDWGVTPYAAGRDVKKISEEIDDFNLLNKSIALLHQANYIDITPGSREALTNKNLLANDGLHPSALEYARWANLLAQKIEAQLKG
;
A
#
# COMPACT_ATOMS: atom_id res chain seq x y z
N MET A 1 -4.28 -5.66 -19.51
CA MET A 1 -4.66 -4.64 -18.48
C MET A 1 -3.41 -4.16 -17.76
N ASN A 2 -3.35 -2.88 -17.34
CA ASN A 2 -2.21 -2.29 -16.64
C ASN A 2 -2.58 -1.98 -15.19
N TYR A 3 -1.71 -2.35 -14.26
CA TYR A 3 -1.86 -2.09 -12.83
C TYR A 3 -0.68 -1.25 -12.34
N LEU A 4 -0.95 -0.15 -11.64
CA LEU A 4 0.03 0.75 -11.02
C LEU A 4 -0.01 0.58 -9.51
N ALA A 5 1.13 0.35 -8.88
CA ALA A 5 1.27 0.32 -7.43
C ALA A 5 2.15 1.49 -6.97
N LEU A 6 1.57 2.37 -6.16
CA LEU A 6 2.21 3.56 -5.61
C LEU A 6 2.50 3.36 -4.13
N GLY A 7 3.71 3.73 -3.68
CA GLY A 7 4.00 3.61 -2.26
C GLY A 7 5.45 3.81 -1.85
N ASP A 8 5.86 3.01 -0.88
CA ASP A 8 7.19 3.01 -0.25
C ASP A 8 7.82 1.60 -0.26
N SER A 9 8.69 1.30 0.72
CA SER A 9 9.35 -0.01 0.85
C SER A 9 8.36 -1.19 0.94
N TYR A 10 7.20 -0.99 1.52
CA TYR A 10 6.16 -2.02 1.61
C TYR A 10 5.54 -2.33 0.24
N THR A 11 5.54 -1.39 -0.67
CA THR A 11 5.03 -1.59 -2.03
C THR A 11 6.05 -2.24 -2.97
N ILE A 12 7.33 -1.89 -2.85
CA ILE A 12 8.38 -2.56 -3.65
C ILE A 12 8.63 -4.01 -3.21
N GLY A 13 8.23 -4.38 -2.00
CA GLY A 13 8.55 -5.68 -1.41
C GLY A 13 9.99 -5.73 -0.89
N GLU A 14 10.33 -4.76 -0.01
CA GLU A 14 11.66 -4.73 0.64
C GLU A 14 11.93 -6.08 1.32
N SER A 15 13.17 -6.56 1.19
CA SER A 15 13.65 -7.82 1.80
C SER A 15 13.00 -9.11 1.30
N VAL A 16 12.19 -9.08 0.23
CA VAL A 16 11.71 -10.27 -0.48
C VAL A 16 12.05 -10.18 -1.98
N PRO A 17 12.14 -11.32 -2.69
CA PRO A 17 12.24 -11.30 -4.14
C PRO A 17 11.08 -10.53 -4.78
N LEU A 18 11.34 -9.83 -5.89
CA LEU A 18 10.35 -8.98 -6.56
C LEU A 18 9.01 -9.69 -6.85
N HIS A 19 9.07 -10.96 -7.25
CA HIS A 19 7.88 -11.75 -7.56
C HIS A 19 7.05 -12.10 -6.32
N ASP A 20 7.59 -11.94 -5.11
CA ASP A 20 6.91 -12.14 -3.84
C ASP A 20 6.32 -10.84 -3.26
N SER A 21 6.61 -9.68 -3.87
CA SER A 21 5.93 -8.44 -3.49
C SER A 21 4.43 -8.52 -3.79
N PHE A 22 3.60 -7.84 -2.99
CA PHE A 22 2.14 -7.93 -3.20
C PHE A 22 1.68 -7.49 -4.61
N PRO A 23 2.27 -6.47 -5.27
CA PRO A 23 1.79 -6.08 -6.61
C PRO A 23 2.02 -7.19 -7.65
N TYR A 24 3.18 -7.87 -7.58
CA TYR A 24 3.44 -9.00 -8.48
C TYR A 24 2.54 -10.19 -8.18
N GLN A 25 2.34 -10.53 -6.91
CA GLN A 25 1.44 -11.61 -6.51
C GLN A 25 -0.02 -11.33 -6.92
N VAL A 26 -0.50 -10.09 -6.82
CA VAL A 26 -1.83 -9.69 -7.33
C VAL A 26 -1.97 -10.04 -8.81
N VAL A 27 -1.00 -9.62 -9.62
CA VAL A 27 -1.03 -9.90 -11.07
C VAL A 27 -0.97 -11.41 -11.34
N GLN A 28 -0.15 -12.15 -10.61
CA GLN A 28 -0.07 -13.61 -10.76
C GLN A 28 -1.42 -14.29 -10.44
N LEU A 29 -2.08 -13.87 -9.34
CA LEU A 29 -3.39 -14.40 -8.94
C LEU A 29 -4.47 -14.11 -10.00
N LEU A 30 -4.49 -12.89 -10.54
CA LEU A 30 -5.44 -12.51 -11.59
C LEU A 30 -5.18 -13.26 -12.90
N ARG A 31 -3.92 -13.43 -13.30
CA ARG A 31 -3.55 -14.23 -14.48
C ARG A 31 -3.96 -15.70 -14.34
N LYS A 32 -3.79 -16.31 -13.16
CA LYS A 32 -4.27 -17.68 -12.88
C LYS A 32 -5.79 -17.82 -13.05
N LYS A 33 -6.54 -16.72 -12.92
CA LYS A 33 -7.99 -16.67 -13.15
C LYS A 33 -8.38 -16.30 -14.60
N GLY A 34 -7.40 -16.18 -15.50
CA GLY A 34 -7.63 -15.90 -16.92
C GLY A 34 -7.65 -14.43 -17.30
N TYR A 35 -7.36 -13.51 -16.37
CA TYR A 35 -7.29 -12.08 -16.70
C TYR A 35 -5.92 -11.72 -17.27
N GLU A 36 -5.90 -11.01 -18.42
CA GLU A 36 -4.67 -10.58 -19.07
C GLU A 36 -4.13 -9.27 -18.48
N PHE A 37 -3.24 -9.39 -17.52
CA PHE A 37 -2.51 -8.26 -16.95
C PHE A 37 -1.06 -8.23 -17.44
N SER A 38 -0.56 -7.05 -17.78
CA SER A 38 0.88 -6.79 -17.88
C SER A 38 1.54 -6.93 -16.50
N PRO A 39 2.87 -7.09 -16.40
CA PRO A 39 3.54 -6.94 -15.10
C PRO A 39 3.15 -5.62 -14.45
N PRO A 40 3.05 -5.56 -13.10
CA PRO A 40 2.67 -4.32 -12.42
C PRO A 40 3.75 -3.26 -12.64
N GLU A 41 3.33 -2.01 -12.87
CA GLU A 41 4.23 -0.87 -12.75
C GLU A 41 4.26 -0.45 -11.28
N ILE A 42 5.47 -0.37 -10.71
CA ILE A 42 5.67 -0.03 -9.30
C ILE A 42 6.44 1.29 -9.23
N ILE A 43 5.81 2.30 -8.66
CA ILE A 43 6.42 3.61 -8.36
C ILE A 43 6.47 3.75 -6.84
N ALA A 44 7.56 3.28 -6.30
CA ALA A 44 7.78 3.23 -4.86
C ALA A 44 9.28 3.20 -4.56
N LYS A 45 9.67 3.67 -3.38
CA LYS A 45 11.06 3.62 -2.91
C LYS A 45 11.12 3.53 -1.40
N THR A 46 12.11 2.80 -0.91
CA THR A 46 12.41 2.68 0.53
C THR A 46 12.49 4.05 1.19
N GLY A 47 11.76 4.20 2.28
CA GLY A 47 11.78 5.40 3.10
C GLY A 47 10.90 6.55 2.61
N TRP A 48 10.25 6.45 1.45
CA TRP A 48 9.43 7.55 0.94
C TRP A 48 8.27 7.90 1.86
N THR A 49 8.10 9.21 2.01
CA THR A 49 6.93 9.87 2.59
C THR A 49 5.99 10.35 1.47
N THR A 50 4.82 10.85 1.85
CA THR A 50 3.81 11.34 0.88
C THR A 50 4.32 12.45 -0.02
N ASP A 51 5.10 13.41 0.51
CA ASP A 51 5.70 14.51 -0.27
C ASP A 51 6.77 14.02 -1.25
N GLU A 52 7.59 13.04 -0.84
CA GLU A 52 8.62 12.45 -1.70
C GLU A 52 7.99 11.67 -2.88
N LEU A 53 6.92 10.91 -2.63
CA LEU A 53 6.16 10.25 -3.68
C LEU A 53 5.48 11.26 -4.62
N LEU A 54 4.87 12.33 -4.09
CA LEU A 54 4.27 13.41 -4.90
C LEU A 54 5.30 14.07 -5.80
N SER A 55 6.47 14.41 -5.25
CA SER A 55 7.57 15.03 -5.98
C SER A 55 8.01 14.13 -7.13
N HIS A 56 8.24 12.84 -6.86
CA HIS A 56 8.65 11.90 -7.89
C HIS A 56 7.61 11.74 -9.00
N LEU A 57 6.32 11.58 -8.65
CA LEU A 57 5.23 11.47 -9.62
C LEU A 57 5.03 12.74 -10.47
N SER A 58 5.58 13.86 -10.05
CA SER A 58 5.55 15.10 -10.83
C SER A 58 6.72 15.22 -11.82
N ALA A 59 7.79 14.45 -11.60
CA ALA A 59 9.01 14.45 -12.40
C ALA A 59 9.04 13.38 -13.49
N ILE A 60 8.16 12.38 -13.42
CA ILE A 60 8.15 11.24 -14.36
C ILE A 60 6.93 11.28 -15.29
N LYS A 61 7.06 10.58 -16.42
CA LYS A 61 5.96 10.35 -17.34
C LYS A 61 5.40 8.94 -17.12
N LEU A 62 4.13 8.85 -16.79
CA LEU A 62 3.38 7.62 -16.62
C LEU A 62 2.53 7.32 -17.85
N LEU A 63 1.94 6.13 -17.94
CA LEU A 63 0.92 5.83 -18.92
C LEU A 63 -0.27 6.79 -18.77
N PRO A 64 -1.02 7.05 -19.85
CA PRO A 64 -2.20 7.94 -19.79
C PRO A 64 -3.26 7.45 -18.81
N SER A 65 -3.39 6.12 -18.64
CA SER A 65 -4.30 5.51 -17.69
C SER A 65 -3.93 4.07 -17.34
N TYR A 66 -4.42 3.63 -16.19
CA TYR A 66 -4.31 2.26 -15.67
C TYR A 66 -5.70 1.71 -15.36
N GLN A 67 -5.87 0.39 -15.50
CA GLN A 67 -7.12 -0.28 -15.11
C GLN A 67 -7.32 -0.27 -13.60
N PHE A 68 -6.24 -0.37 -12.84
CA PHE A 68 -6.26 -0.28 -11.39
C PHE A 68 -5.03 0.46 -10.88
N VAL A 69 -5.21 1.16 -9.76
CA VAL A 69 -4.13 1.83 -9.03
C VAL A 69 -4.25 1.46 -7.56
N SER A 70 -3.18 0.98 -6.92
CA SER A 70 -3.11 0.88 -5.45
C SER A 70 -2.23 1.98 -4.89
N LEU A 71 -2.60 2.46 -3.69
CA LEU A 71 -1.85 3.47 -2.94
C LEU A 71 -1.64 2.99 -1.50
N LEU A 72 -0.39 2.71 -1.14
CA LEU A 72 0.06 2.37 0.21
C LEU A 72 1.23 3.28 0.57
N ILE A 73 0.98 4.31 1.37
CA ILE A 73 1.99 5.30 1.79
C ILE A 73 1.61 5.93 3.13
N GLY A 74 2.59 6.22 3.98
CA GLY A 74 2.36 6.92 5.24
C GLY A 74 3.15 6.36 6.43
N VAL A 75 3.67 5.14 6.35
CA VAL A 75 4.50 4.55 7.42
C VAL A 75 5.68 5.48 7.74
N ASN A 76 6.36 5.98 6.70
CA ASN A 76 7.52 6.85 6.89
C ASN A 76 7.13 8.27 7.36
N ASN A 77 5.91 8.75 7.07
CA ASN A 77 5.40 9.97 7.66
C ASN A 77 5.27 9.82 9.18
N GLN A 78 4.65 8.73 9.65
CA GLN A 78 4.55 8.43 11.08
C GLN A 78 5.94 8.21 11.69
N TYR A 79 6.80 7.38 11.10
CA TYR A 79 8.15 7.08 11.58
C TYR A 79 9.00 8.34 11.77
N ARG A 80 8.91 9.30 10.83
CA ARG A 80 9.61 10.59 10.85
C ARG A 80 8.85 11.67 11.63
N LYS A 81 7.75 11.32 12.31
CA LYS A 81 6.92 12.22 13.11
C LYS A 81 6.44 13.45 12.34
N LYS A 82 6.10 13.27 11.06
CA LYS A 82 5.49 14.33 10.27
C LYS A 82 4.07 14.64 10.78
N PRO A 83 3.65 15.91 10.78
CA PRO A 83 2.31 16.29 11.24
C PRO A 83 1.19 15.57 10.48
N LEU A 84 0.17 15.12 11.19
CA LEU A 84 -0.97 14.41 10.60
C LEU A 84 -1.75 15.28 9.60
N ASP A 85 -1.82 16.61 9.81
CA ASP A 85 -2.48 17.55 8.90
C ASP A 85 -1.70 17.69 7.59
N GLU A 86 -0.37 17.69 7.64
CA GLU A 86 0.47 17.66 6.43
C GLU A 86 0.24 16.36 5.65
N TYR A 87 0.25 15.21 6.35
CA TYR A 87 -0.06 13.93 5.75
C TYR A 87 -1.45 13.93 5.09
N ARG A 88 -2.48 14.48 5.77
CA ARG A 88 -3.84 14.60 5.23
C ARG A 88 -3.86 15.24 3.85
N GLN A 89 -3.26 16.43 3.74
CA GLN A 89 -3.27 17.22 2.50
C GLN A 89 -2.53 16.50 1.37
N GLN A 90 -1.36 15.94 1.68
CA GLN A 90 -0.51 15.24 0.73
C GLN A 90 -1.15 13.91 0.29
N PHE A 91 -1.71 13.14 1.23
CA PHE A 91 -2.39 11.89 0.93
C PHE A 91 -3.63 12.09 0.06
N GLU A 92 -4.45 13.09 0.36
CA GLU A 92 -5.61 13.43 -0.48
C GLU A 92 -5.18 13.85 -1.89
N THR A 93 -4.08 14.58 -2.03
CA THR A 93 -3.51 14.96 -3.33
C THR A 93 -3.04 13.73 -4.11
N LEU A 94 -2.38 12.77 -3.43
CA LEU A 94 -1.98 11.49 -4.03
C LEU A 94 -3.18 10.66 -4.47
N LEU A 95 -4.22 10.59 -3.65
CA LEU A 95 -5.45 9.86 -3.99
C LEU A 95 -6.14 10.48 -5.22
N LYS A 96 -6.29 11.79 -5.27
CA LYS A 96 -6.83 12.50 -6.45
C LYS A 96 -6.00 12.25 -7.71
N LYS A 97 -4.67 12.20 -7.58
CA LYS A 97 -3.77 11.86 -8.70
C LYS A 97 -3.96 10.40 -9.12
N SER A 98 -4.10 9.47 -8.16
CA SER A 98 -4.38 8.05 -8.42
C SER A 98 -5.71 7.86 -9.16
N ILE A 99 -6.76 8.59 -8.77
CA ILE A 99 -8.06 8.57 -9.45
C ILE A 99 -7.94 9.06 -10.89
N ARG A 100 -7.21 10.14 -11.14
CA ARG A 100 -6.95 10.60 -12.52
C ARG A 100 -6.21 9.54 -13.35
N LEU A 101 -5.20 8.89 -12.78
CA LEU A 101 -4.46 7.80 -13.43
C LEU A 101 -5.34 6.55 -13.65
N ALA A 102 -6.40 6.36 -12.89
CA ALA A 102 -7.41 5.33 -13.10
C ALA A 102 -8.56 5.81 -14.03
N ALA A 103 -8.26 6.68 -15.00
CA ALA A 103 -9.24 7.27 -15.94
C ALA A 103 -10.43 7.94 -15.25
N ASN A 104 -10.20 8.61 -14.12
CA ASN A 104 -11.20 9.25 -13.24
C ASN A 104 -12.22 8.27 -12.62
N GLN A 105 -11.90 6.98 -12.55
CA GLN A 105 -12.73 5.96 -11.92
C GLN A 105 -12.24 5.68 -10.50
N SER A 106 -12.83 6.33 -9.49
CA SER A 106 -12.43 6.14 -8.08
C SER A 106 -12.59 4.68 -7.61
N SER A 107 -13.57 3.96 -8.12
CA SER A 107 -13.75 2.52 -7.85
C SER A 107 -12.59 1.64 -8.32
N LYS A 108 -11.74 2.12 -9.23
CA LYS A 108 -10.53 1.43 -9.70
C LYS A 108 -9.28 1.77 -8.86
N VAL A 109 -9.43 2.63 -7.85
CA VAL A 109 -8.35 2.95 -6.92
C VAL A 109 -8.56 2.19 -5.62
N ILE A 110 -7.49 1.58 -5.12
CA ILE A 110 -7.48 0.81 -3.88
C ILE A 110 -6.46 1.44 -2.94
N VAL A 111 -6.95 2.09 -1.90
CA VAL A 111 -6.13 2.51 -0.77
C VAL A 111 -5.90 1.30 0.12
N VAL A 112 -4.65 1.06 0.48
CA VAL A 112 -4.25 0.01 1.43
C VAL A 112 -3.81 0.68 2.72
N SER A 113 -4.28 0.20 3.87
CA SER A 113 -3.83 0.71 5.17
C SER A 113 -2.33 0.52 5.34
N ILE A 114 -1.68 1.36 6.15
CA ILE A 114 -0.27 1.18 6.49
C ILE A 114 -0.13 0.09 7.57
N PRO A 115 0.89 -0.80 7.47
CA PRO A 115 1.10 -1.84 8.46
C PRO A 115 1.62 -1.28 9.78
N ASP A 116 1.39 -2.01 10.87
CA ASP A 116 1.91 -1.65 12.19
C ASP A 116 3.31 -2.21 12.40
N TRP A 117 4.32 -1.38 12.19
CA TRP A 117 5.71 -1.77 12.45
C TRP A 117 6.06 -1.83 13.94
N GLY A 118 5.21 -1.27 14.82
CA GLY A 118 5.39 -1.29 16.28
C GLY A 118 5.42 -2.71 16.87
N VAL A 119 4.77 -3.68 16.20
CA VAL A 119 4.73 -5.08 16.65
C VAL A 119 5.95 -5.91 16.18
N THR A 120 6.86 -5.30 15.44
CA THR A 120 8.00 -5.97 14.83
C THR A 120 9.27 -5.88 15.70
N PRO A 121 10.25 -6.78 15.53
CA PRO A 121 11.55 -6.66 16.22
C PRO A 121 12.25 -5.33 16.00
N TYR A 122 12.01 -4.67 14.88
CA TYR A 122 12.59 -3.36 14.56
C TYR A 122 12.17 -2.26 15.56
N ALA A 123 11.01 -2.41 16.21
CA ALA A 123 10.52 -1.49 17.23
C ALA A 123 11.12 -1.74 18.63
N ALA A 124 12.06 -2.68 18.78
CA ALA A 124 12.67 -2.98 20.08
C ALA A 124 13.24 -1.72 20.75
N GLY A 125 12.91 -1.51 22.04
CA GLY A 125 13.33 -0.33 22.80
C GLY A 125 12.54 0.95 22.53
N ARG A 126 11.48 0.90 21.71
CA ARG A 126 10.58 2.03 21.44
C ARG A 126 9.25 1.88 22.16
N ASP A 127 8.50 2.96 22.23
CA ASP A 127 7.13 2.95 22.75
C ASP A 127 6.17 2.32 21.72
N VAL A 128 6.07 0.99 21.77
CA VAL A 128 5.28 0.16 20.85
C VAL A 128 3.80 0.57 20.85
N LYS A 129 3.26 0.83 22.06
CA LYS A 129 1.86 1.23 22.20
C LYS A 129 1.58 2.54 21.46
N LYS A 130 2.43 3.54 21.69
CA LYS A 130 2.32 4.84 21.02
C LYS A 130 2.44 4.70 19.49
N ILE A 131 3.36 3.86 18.99
CA ILE A 131 3.50 3.61 17.57
C ILE A 131 2.20 3.04 16.99
N SER A 132 1.62 2.02 17.65
CA SER A 132 0.37 1.39 17.19
C SER A 132 -0.81 2.37 17.19
N GLU A 133 -0.92 3.23 18.21
CA GLU A 133 -1.95 4.28 18.28
C GLU A 133 -1.78 5.30 17.15
N GLU A 134 -0.56 5.77 16.90
CA GLU A 134 -0.27 6.69 15.79
C GLU A 134 -0.56 6.05 14.42
N ILE A 135 -0.24 4.77 14.22
CA ILE A 135 -0.60 4.02 13.00
C ILE A 135 -2.12 3.96 12.82
N ASP A 136 -2.88 3.75 13.90
CA ASP A 136 -4.34 3.76 13.85
C ASP A 136 -4.89 5.13 13.43
N ASP A 137 -4.32 6.23 13.94
CA ASP A 137 -4.69 7.60 13.55
C ASP A 137 -4.44 7.85 12.05
N PHE A 138 -3.28 7.44 11.54
CA PHE A 138 -2.97 7.54 10.10
C PHE A 138 -3.93 6.71 9.26
N ASN A 139 -4.27 5.50 9.70
CA ASN A 139 -5.19 4.60 9.00
C ASN A 139 -6.65 5.09 9.06
N LEU A 140 -7.08 5.66 10.17
CA LEU A 140 -8.39 6.30 10.27
C LEU A 140 -8.51 7.46 9.27
N LEU A 141 -7.45 8.24 9.15
CA LEU A 141 -7.39 9.37 8.24
C LEU A 141 -7.42 8.93 6.77
N ASN A 142 -6.52 8.04 6.36
CA ASN A 142 -6.47 7.58 4.97
C ASN A 142 -7.75 6.83 4.56
N LYS A 143 -8.38 6.08 5.47
CA LYS A 143 -9.67 5.45 5.27
C LYS A 143 -10.78 6.48 5.05
N SER A 144 -10.84 7.52 5.90
CA SER A 144 -11.85 8.58 5.78
C SER A 144 -11.74 9.32 4.43
N ILE A 145 -10.52 9.61 3.99
CA ILE A 145 -10.26 10.25 2.70
C ILE A 145 -10.62 9.31 1.54
N ALA A 146 -10.27 8.03 1.62
CA ALA A 146 -10.63 7.04 0.60
C ALA A 146 -12.15 6.97 0.41
N LEU A 147 -12.91 6.86 1.51
CA LEU A 147 -14.37 6.80 1.47
C LEU A 147 -15.00 8.09 0.95
N LEU A 148 -14.48 9.26 1.36
CA LEU A 148 -14.95 10.57 0.86
C LEU A 148 -14.84 10.66 -0.67
N HIS A 149 -13.77 10.11 -1.24
CA HIS A 149 -13.54 10.09 -2.69
C HIS A 149 -14.08 8.83 -3.39
N GLN A 150 -14.86 7.99 -2.69
CA GLN A 150 -15.45 6.75 -3.22
C GLN A 150 -14.40 5.77 -3.77
N ALA A 151 -13.18 5.82 -3.27
CA ALA A 151 -12.14 4.84 -3.54
C ALA A 151 -12.31 3.60 -2.65
N ASN A 152 -11.81 2.45 -3.11
CA ASN A 152 -11.80 1.26 -2.28
C ASN A 152 -10.77 1.38 -1.17
N TYR A 153 -11.06 0.73 -0.04
CA TYR A 153 -10.15 0.63 1.09
C TYR A 153 -9.95 -0.83 1.48
N ILE A 154 -8.70 -1.23 1.68
CA ILE A 154 -8.34 -2.55 2.20
C ILE A 154 -7.52 -2.36 3.46
N ASP A 155 -7.99 -2.92 4.56
CA ASP A 155 -7.32 -2.88 5.84
C ASP A 155 -6.44 -4.13 6.03
N ILE A 156 -5.12 -3.93 5.96
CA ILE A 156 -4.12 -4.99 6.17
C ILE A 156 -3.51 -4.91 7.59
N THR A 157 -3.79 -3.85 8.32
CA THR A 157 -3.16 -3.57 9.62
C THR A 157 -3.45 -4.64 10.67
N PRO A 158 -4.70 -5.14 10.83
CA PRO A 158 -4.96 -6.23 11.77
C PRO A 158 -4.13 -7.48 11.48
N GLY A 159 -3.99 -7.85 10.19
CA GLY A 159 -3.16 -8.98 9.77
C GLY A 159 -1.68 -8.75 10.05
N SER A 160 -1.17 -7.54 9.80
CA SER A 160 0.24 -7.21 10.09
C SER A 160 0.57 -7.32 11.58
N ARG A 161 -0.39 -7.05 12.47
CA ARG A 161 -0.23 -7.18 13.93
C ARG A 161 -0.05 -8.62 14.40
N GLU A 162 -0.45 -9.61 13.61
CA GLU A 162 -0.19 -11.02 13.93
C GLU A 162 1.31 -11.36 13.95
N ALA A 163 2.16 -10.54 13.33
CA ALA A 163 3.61 -10.67 13.38
C ALA A 163 4.19 -10.59 14.82
N LEU A 164 3.44 -10.05 15.77
CA LEU A 164 3.81 -10.05 17.19
C LEU A 164 4.07 -11.48 17.70
N THR A 165 3.22 -12.42 17.31
CA THR A 165 3.27 -13.83 17.74
C THR A 165 3.76 -14.76 16.65
N ASN A 166 3.59 -14.40 15.36
CA ASN A 166 3.98 -15.22 14.23
C ASN A 166 5.10 -14.55 13.40
N LYS A 167 6.35 -14.84 13.73
CA LYS A 167 7.51 -14.25 13.06
C LYS A 167 7.67 -14.70 11.59
N ASN A 168 6.98 -15.74 11.13
CA ASN A 168 6.97 -16.14 9.72
C ASN A 168 6.29 -15.10 8.81
N LEU A 169 5.57 -14.13 9.38
CA LEU A 169 4.97 -13.02 8.64
C LEU A 169 5.95 -11.89 8.35
N LEU A 170 7.16 -11.94 8.92
CA LEU A 170 8.23 -10.95 8.69
C LEU A 170 9.32 -11.51 7.79
N ALA A 171 9.89 -10.64 6.98
CA ALA A 171 11.12 -10.90 6.25
C ALA A 171 12.34 -10.96 7.21
N ASN A 172 13.51 -11.31 6.67
CA ASN A 172 14.72 -11.50 7.48
C ASN A 172 15.23 -10.21 8.16
N ASP A 173 14.79 -9.04 7.71
CA ASP A 173 15.17 -7.76 8.33
C ASP A 173 14.39 -7.45 9.62
N GLY A 174 13.39 -8.28 9.96
CA GLY A 174 12.60 -8.13 11.16
C GLY A 174 11.69 -6.88 11.16
N LEU A 175 11.40 -6.33 9.99
CA LEU A 175 10.56 -5.14 9.80
C LEU A 175 9.51 -5.37 8.71
N HIS A 176 9.96 -5.68 7.48
CA HIS A 176 9.06 -5.78 6.33
C HIS A 176 8.32 -7.12 6.29
N PRO A 177 7.17 -7.20 5.60
CA PRO A 177 6.41 -8.43 5.45
C PRO A 177 7.20 -9.51 4.71
N SER A 178 7.02 -10.75 5.11
CA SER A 178 7.48 -11.91 4.35
C SER A 178 6.65 -12.12 3.08
N ALA A 179 7.12 -13.00 2.19
CA ALA A 179 6.36 -13.46 1.03
C ALA A 179 4.97 -14.00 1.42
N LEU A 180 4.86 -14.66 2.58
CA LEU A 180 3.59 -15.18 3.11
C LEU A 180 2.62 -14.06 3.45
N GLU A 181 3.06 -13.02 4.14
CA GLU A 181 2.21 -11.88 4.49
C GLU A 181 1.84 -11.08 3.24
N TYR A 182 2.77 -10.87 2.32
CA TYR A 182 2.45 -10.25 1.03
C TYR A 182 1.43 -11.06 0.22
N ALA A 183 1.45 -12.40 0.31
CA ALA A 183 0.42 -13.25 -0.32
C ALA A 183 -0.97 -13.00 0.29
N ARG A 184 -1.08 -12.74 1.59
CA ARG A 184 -2.36 -12.39 2.25
C ARG A 184 -2.88 -11.04 1.70
N TRP A 185 -2.03 -10.03 1.63
CA TRP A 185 -2.38 -8.72 1.04
C TRP A 185 -2.82 -8.87 -0.42
N ALA A 186 -2.02 -9.61 -1.20
CA ALA A 186 -2.31 -9.83 -2.62
C ALA A 186 -3.66 -10.52 -2.84
N ASN A 187 -4.05 -11.47 -2.00
CA ASN A 187 -5.36 -12.12 -2.09
C ASN A 187 -6.50 -11.12 -1.86
N LEU A 188 -6.40 -10.23 -0.87
CA LEU A 188 -7.42 -9.20 -0.61
C LEU A 188 -7.56 -8.24 -1.82
N LEU A 189 -6.42 -7.77 -2.36
CA LEU A 189 -6.43 -6.88 -3.52
C LEU A 189 -6.97 -7.60 -4.77
N ALA A 190 -6.51 -8.82 -5.05
CA ALA A 190 -6.95 -9.58 -6.21
C ALA A 190 -8.46 -9.88 -6.18
N GLN A 191 -9.03 -10.21 -5.01
CA GLN A 191 -10.47 -10.39 -4.84
C GLN A 191 -11.24 -9.09 -5.12
N LYS A 192 -10.75 -7.95 -4.62
CA LYS A 192 -11.37 -6.65 -4.86
C LYS A 192 -11.32 -6.26 -6.34
N ILE A 193 -10.18 -6.47 -7.01
CA ILE A 193 -10.01 -6.22 -8.43
C ILE A 193 -10.93 -7.14 -9.26
N GLU A 194 -10.97 -8.41 -8.94
CA GLU A 194 -11.82 -9.38 -9.64
C GLU A 194 -13.31 -9.01 -9.55
N ALA A 195 -13.76 -8.59 -8.37
CA ALA A 195 -15.14 -8.13 -8.18
C ALA A 195 -15.48 -6.93 -9.08
N GLN A 196 -14.53 -6.03 -9.30
CA GLN A 196 -14.67 -4.87 -10.20
C GLN A 196 -14.60 -5.23 -11.69
N LEU A 197 -14.02 -6.38 -12.05
CA LEU A 197 -13.94 -6.84 -13.43
C LEU A 197 -15.18 -7.64 -13.87
N LYS A 198 -15.94 -8.16 -12.90
CA LYS A 198 -17.16 -8.96 -13.14
C LYS A 198 -18.44 -8.12 -13.16
N GLY A 199 -18.42 -6.93 -12.58
CA GLY A 199 -19.56 -5.99 -12.55
C GLY A 199 -19.45 -4.97 -13.66
#